data_7a4e64c6d934e23015ead28ef0b0646c
#
_entry.id   7a4e64c6d934e23015ead28ef0b0646c
#
_cell.length_a   1.000
_cell.length_b   1.000
_cell.length_c   1.000
_cell.angle_alpha   90.00
_cell.angle_beta   90.00
_cell.angle_gamma   90.00
#
_symmetry.space_group_name_H-M   'P 1'
#
loop_
_entity.id
_entity.type
_entity.pdbx_description
1 polymer ?
#
loop_
_entity_poly.entity_id
_entity_poly.type
_entity_poly.pdbx_seq_one_letter_code
_entity_poly.pdbx_strand_id
1 'polypeptide(L)'
;GEITREQLKEVEDACILELVAKIKELGYHVITDGEFRRATWHLDFMWGFDGIEHKKTVDGNTTFDGEAAMIDDTFMVGKISLKNHPFVDHFKFVKALEDENTIAKQTVPSPAQFYAYFTGAELLDTTLEIYGTEEAFAEDVIKSYGEFIDEIYAAGCRNLQFDDCVWGGLVNPKLAVALTGRRGEALEEYKKVILALNNKVVEEAPADLTINTHVCRGNYHSTFFSSGAYDGVADLLFGEENVNAYYLEYDDERSGGFAPLAKITGNKKVVLGLVTTKTPKLEDKQSVIARIKEASKYVPLENLYLSPQCGFCLLYTSPSPRDCS
;
A
#
# COMPACT_ATOMS: atom_id res chain seq x y z
N GLY A 1 -30.22 0.01 -1.59
CA GLY A 1 -29.33 -0.08 -2.72
C GLY A 1 -30.13 -0.34 -3.99
N GLU A 2 -29.60 0.09 -5.10
CA GLU A 2 -30.21 -0.10 -6.43
C GLU A 2 -29.93 -1.48 -7.01
N ILE A 3 -28.88 -2.16 -6.52
CA ILE A 3 -28.49 -3.51 -6.96
C ILE A 3 -28.21 -4.43 -5.77
N THR A 4 -28.32 -5.75 -5.96
CA THR A 4 -27.98 -6.74 -4.92
C THR A 4 -26.45 -6.97 -4.86
N ARG A 5 -25.98 -7.63 -3.80
CA ARG A 5 -24.56 -8.01 -3.67
C ARG A 5 -24.14 -8.98 -4.75
N GLU A 6 -25.02 -9.89 -5.16
CA GLU A 6 -24.79 -10.86 -6.24
C GLU A 6 -24.62 -10.13 -7.60
N GLN A 7 -25.49 -9.16 -7.88
CA GLN A 7 -25.39 -8.34 -9.09
C GLN A 7 -24.10 -7.51 -9.11
N LEU A 8 -23.71 -6.93 -7.96
CA LEU A 8 -22.42 -6.21 -7.85
C LEU A 8 -21.27 -7.15 -8.14
N LYS A 9 -21.25 -8.34 -7.51
CA LYS A 9 -20.20 -9.33 -7.72
C LYS A 9 -20.09 -9.78 -9.18
N GLU A 10 -21.20 -9.95 -9.89
CA GLU A 10 -21.19 -10.30 -11.33
C GLU A 10 -20.48 -9.23 -12.15
N VAL A 11 -20.72 -7.95 -11.86
CA VAL A 11 -20.07 -6.83 -12.55
C VAL A 11 -18.57 -6.78 -12.19
N GLU A 12 -18.23 -6.91 -10.92
CA GLU A 12 -16.84 -6.97 -10.46
C GLU A 12 -16.07 -8.11 -11.13
N ASP A 13 -16.66 -9.31 -11.16
CA ASP A 13 -16.08 -10.49 -11.81
C ASP A 13 -15.80 -10.21 -13.29
N ALA A 14 -16.76 -9.63 -14.02
CA ALA A 14 -16.61 -9.28 -15.42
C ALA A 14 -15.49 -8.26 -15.66
N CYS A 15 -15.42 -7.20 -14.85
CA CYS A 15 -14.38 -6.18 -14.92
C CYS A 15 -12.98 -6.77 -14.65
N ILE A 16 -12.86 -7.65 -13.66
CA ILE A 16 -11.57 -8.31 -13.34
C ILE A 16 -11.13 -9.22 -14.48
N LEU A 17 -12.06 -10.00 -15.07
CA LEU A 17 -11.76 -10.86 -16.21
C LEU A 17 -11.26 -10.06 -17.42
N GLU A 18 -11.90 -8.92 -17.72
CA GLU A 18 -11.48 -8.02 -18.79
C GLU A 18 -10.10 -7.42 -18.52
N LEU A 19 -9.87 -6.91 -17.31
CA LEU A 19 -8.59 -6.36 -16.88
C LEU A 19 -7.46 -7.39 -17.01
N VAL A 20 -7.66 -8.60 -16.50
CA VAL A 20 -6.65 -9.66 -16.53
C VAL A 20 -6.35 -10.08 -17.97
N ALA A 21 -7.37 -10.19 -18.82
CA ALA A 21 -7.18 -10.49 -20.24
C ALA A 21 -6.31 -9.42 -20.92
N LYS A 22 -6.58 -8.14 -20.65
CA LYS A 22 -5.83 -7.01 -21.22
C LYS A 22 -4.40 -6.96 -20.72
N ILE A 23 -4.16 -7.20 -19.42
CA ILE A 23 -2.82 -7.27 -18.82
C ILE A 23 -1.99 -8.38 -19.50
N LYS A 24 -2.57 -9.55 -19.72
CA LYS A 24 -1.92 -10.68 -20.41
C LYS A 24 -1.63 -10.38 -21.88
N GLU A 25 -2.58 -9.77 -22.60
CA GLU A 25 -2.40 -9.33 -23.99
C GLU A 25 -1.21 -8.38 -24.14
N LEU A 26 -1.00 -7.49 -23.15
CA LEU A 26 0.11 -6.57 -23.12
C LEU A 26 1.46 -7.20 -22.69
N GLY A 27 1.46 -8.49 -22.34
CA GLY A 27 2.66 -9.24 -21.99
C GLY A 27 3.17 -9.01 -20.58
N TYR A 28 2.33 -8.53 -19.66
CA TYR A 28 2.71 -8.43 -18.25
C TYR A 28 2.66 -9.78 -17.56
N HIS A 29 3.62 -10.01 -16.63
CA HIS A 29 3.73 -11.27 -15.88
C HIS A 29 2.94 -11.26 -14.56
N VAL A 30 2.53 -10.10 -14.07
CA VAL A 30 1.79 -9.98 -12.81
C VAL A 30 0.37 -9.58 -13.12
N ILE A 31 -0.58 -10.36 -12.61
CA ILE A 31 -2.03 -10.09 -12.72
C ILE A 31 -2.60 -9.75 -11.34
N THR A 32 -3.57 -8.85 -11.30
CA THR A 32 -4.28 -8.41 -10.08
C THR A 32 -5.77 -8.30 -10.35
N ASP A 33 -6.57 -8.12 -9.28
CA ASP A 33 -8.00 -7.82 -9.39
C ASP A 33 -8.30 -6.35 -9.72
N GLY A 34 -7.26 -5.50 -9.87
CA GLY A 34 -7.43 -4.06 -10.05
C GLY A 34 -8.13 -3.36 -8.88
N GLU A 35 -8.30 -4.07 -7.75
CA GLU A 35 -9.02 -3.60 -6.56
C GLU A 35 -10.51 -3.27 -6.80
N PHE A 36 -11.11 -3.81 -7.87
CA PHE A 36 -12.51 -3.55 -8.24
C PHE A 36 -13.53 -3.91 -7.15
N ARG A 37 -13.14 -4.76 -6.17
CA ARG A 37 -14.01 -5.17 -5.06
C ARG A 37 -13.91 -4.29 -3.83
N ARG A 38 -13.07 -3.24 -3.87
CA ARG A 38 -12.79 -2.39 -2.72
C ARG A 38 -13.43 -1.02 -2.89
N ALA A 39 -14.00 -0.49 -1.81
CA ALA A 39 -14.39 0.91 -1.73
C ALA A 39 -13.14 1.79 -1.45
N THR A 40 -12.24 1.27 -0.62
CA THR A 40 -10.95 1.90 -0.31
C THR A 40 -9.83 0.85 -0.28
N TRP A 41 -8.63 1.24 -0.66
CA TRP A 41 -7.49 0.33 -0.77
C TRP A 41 -7.10 -0.33 0.56
N HIS A 42 -7.33 0.32 1.71
CA HIS A 42 -6.88 -0.13 3.04
C HIS A 42 -8.01 -0.51 3.99
N LEU A 43 -9.10 0.26 4.04
CA LEU A 43 -10.15 0.05 5.03
C LEU A 43 -10.92 -1.26 4.79
N ASP A 44 -11.19 -1.61 3.53
CA ASP A 44 -11.84 -2.88 3.19
C ASP A 44 -11.06 -4.10 3.70
N PHE A 45 -9.72 -4.00 3.75
CA PHE A 45 -8.89 -5.01 4.39
C PHE A 45 -9.08 -5.01 5.91
N MET A 46 -9.07 -3.83 6.54
CA MET A 46 -9.24 -3.70 8.00
C MET A 46 -10.59 -4.23 8.46
N TRP A 47 -11.66 -4.00 7.68
CA TRP A 47 -13.01 -4.50 7.96
C TRP A 47 -13.15 -6.03 7.86
N GLY A 48 -12.18 -6.71 7.31
CA GLY A 48 -12.09 -8.17 7.27
C GLY A 48 -11.72 -8.82 8.61
N PHE A 49 -11.33 -8.03 9.62
CA PHE A 49 -11.00 -8.52 10.95
C PHE A 49 -12.17 -8.33 11.92
N ASP A 50 -12.42 -9.32 12.79
CA ASP A 50 -13.28 -9.12 13.96
C ASP A 50 -12.68 -8.02 14.85
N GLY A 51 -13.52 -7.28 15.56
CA GLY A 51 -13.09 -6.18 16.43
C GLY A 51 -13.01 -4.82 15.75
N ILE A 52 -13.23 -4.75 14.43
CA ILE A 52 -13.29 -3.51 13.66
C ILE A 52 -14.66 -3.33 13.05
N GLU A 53 -15.21 -2.13 13.19
CA GLU A 53 -16.47 -1.70 12.58
C GLU A 53 -16.29 -0.41 11.80
N HIS A 54 -17.22 -0.12 10.92
CA HIS A 54 -17.25 1.12 10.15
C HIS A 54 -18.67 1.67 9.99
N LYS A 55 -18.75 2.96 9.74
CA LYS A 55 -20.01 3.65 9.38
C LYS A 55 -19.73 4.66 8.28
N LYS A 56 -20.75 4.94 7.49
CA LYS A 56 -20.66 5.99 6.47
C LYS A 56 -20.38 7.33 7.11
N THR A 57 -19.34 8.01 6.62
CA THR A 57 -19.08 9.39 6.99
C THR A 57 -20.08 10.33 6.32
N VAL A 58 -20.36 11.45 6.97
CA VAL A 58 -21.14 12.56 6.40
C VAL A 58 -20.25 13.75 6.04
N ASP A 59 -19.07 13.81 6.64
CA ASP A 59 -18.06 14.84 6.44
C ASP A 59 -16.73 14.18 6.06
N GLY A 60 -16.06 14.68 5.01
CA GLY A 60 -14.75 14.18 4.62
C GLY A 60 -13.70 14.44 5.70
N ASN A 61 -13.04 13.39 6.17
CA ASN A 61 -12.08 13.44 7.28
C ASN A 61 -10.61 13.40 6.84
N THR A 62 -10.34 13.07 5.58
CA THR A 62 -8.98 13.00 5.03
C THR A 62 -8.82 14.03 3.91
N THR A 63 -7.78 14.86 3.99
CA THR A 63 -7.55 15.95 3.02
C THR A 63 -6.34 15.64 2.15
N PHE A 64 -6.53 15.72 0.83
CA PHE A 64 -5.50 15.58 -0.20
C PHE A 64 -5.31 16.93 -0.91
N ASP A 65 -4.20 17.60 -0.69
CA ASP A 65 -3.87 18.91 -1.29
C ASP A 65 -5.08 19.90 -1.31
N GLY A 66 -5.80 19.96 -0.17
CA GLY A 66 -6.97 20.82 0.01
C GLY A 66 -8.31 20.21 -0.39
N GLU A 67 -8.35 19.01 -0.98
CA GLU A 67 -9.58 18.30 -1.34
C GLU A 67 -9.90 17.22 -0.30
N ALA A 68 -11.13 17.25 0.25
CA ALA A 68 -11.59 16.29 1.24
C ALA A 68 -12.12 15.00 0.59
N ALA A 69 -11.57 13.86 0.98
CA ALA A 69 -12.05 12.55 0.58
C ALA A 69 -13.15 12.05 1.54
N MET A 70 -14.25 11.52 0.97
CA MET A 70 -15.35 10.92 1.72
C MET A 70 -15.03 9.45 1.99
N ILE A 71 -14.31 9.19 3.07
CA ILE A 71 -13.87 7.85 3.50
C ILE A 71 -14.68 7.46 4.74
N ASP A 72 -15.21 6.23 4.78
CA ASP A 72 -16.02 5.75 5.91
C ASP A 72 -15.22 5.79 7.22
N ASP A 73 -15.87 6.27 8.28
CA ASP A 73 -15.29 6.24 9.62
C ASP A 73 -15.08 4.79 10.05
N THR A 74 -13.85 4.44 10.42
CA THR A 74 -13.46 3.10 10.85
C THR A 74 -12.94 3.16 12.28
N PHE A 75 -13.42 2.29 13.15
CA PHE A 75 -13.11 2.29 14.56
C PHE A 75 -13.03 0.89 15.15
N MET A 76 -12.26 0.78 16.22
CA MET A 76 -12.09 -0.47 16.95
C MET A 76 -13.17 -0.60 18.03
N VAL A 77 -13.80 -1.78 18.11
CA VAL A 77 -14.84 -2.12 19.10
C VAL A 77 -14.41 -3.27 20.00
N GLY A 78 -13.28 -3.90 19.71
CA GLY A 78 -12.72 -5.02 20.49
C GLY A 78 -11.33 -5.39 19.97
N LYS A 79 -10.70 -6.37 20.60
CA LYS A 79 -9.42 -6.89 20.09
C LYS A 79 -9.59 -7.51 18.72
N ILE A 80 -8.62 -7.27 17.84
CA ILE A 80 -8.67 -7.81 16.48
C ILE A 80 -8.40 -9.32 16.47
N SER A 81 -9.05 -10.01 15.55
CA SER A 81 -8.76 -11.41 15.21
C SER A 81 -9.14 -11.72 13.77
N LEU A 82 -8.41 -12.65 13.15
CA LEU A 82 -8.73 -13.11 11.81
C LEU A 82 -9.89 -14.08 11.82
N LYS A 83 -10.84 -13.90 10.86
CA LYS A 83 -11.94 -14.84 10.65
C LYS A 83 -12.46 -14.75 9.21
N ASN A 84 -12.12 -15.75 8.40
CA ASN A 84 -12.63 -15.85 7.03
C ASN A 84 -12.45 -14.56 6.23
N HIS A 85 -11.23 -14.05 6.13
CA HIS A 85 -10.94 -12.77 5.52
C HIS A 85 -11.33 -12.76 4.03
N PRO A 86 -12.17 -11.80 3.56
CA PRO A 86 -12.71 -11.82 2.20
C PRO A 86 -11.63 -11.73 1.11
N PHE A 87 -10.46 -11.14 1.41
CA PHE A 87 -9.37 -11.03 0.43
C PHE A 87 -8.77 -12.39 0.05
N VAL A 88 -8.92 -13.43 0.87
CA VAL A 88 -8.51 -14.78 0.51
C VAL A 88 -9.34 -15.31 -0.67
N ASP A 89 -10.66 -15.07 -0.67
CA ASP A 89 -11.52 -15.47 -1.79
C ASP A 89 -11.35 -14.54 -3.02
N HIS A 90 -11.09 -13.25 -2.79
CA HIS A 90 -10.70 -12.34 -3.88
C HIS A 90 -9.42 -12.81 -4.58
N PHE A 91 -8.42 -13.20 -3.81
CA PHE A 91 -7.18 -13.75 -4.35
C PHE A 91 -7.39 -15.05 -5.11
N LYS A 92 -8.16 -16.01 -4.56
CA LYS A 92 -8.49 -17.29 -5.26
C LYS A 92 -9.10 -17.05 -6.63
N PHE A 93 -9.94 -16.02 -6.79
CA PHE A 93 -10.53 -15.67 -8.08
C PHE A 93 -9.46 -15.29 -9.10
N VAL A 94 -8.52 -14.40 -8.72
CA VAL A 94 -7.41 -13.99 -9.61
C VAL A 94 -6.44 -15.15 -9.84
N LYS A 95 -6.15 -15.94 -8.81
CA LYS A 95 -5.29 -17.13 -8.90
C LYS A 95 -5.78 -18.13 -9.92
N ALA A 96 -7.09 -18.33 -10.03
CA ALA A 96 -7.68 -19.22 -11.04
C ALA A 96 -7.49 -18.71 -12.49
N LEU A 97 -7.07 -17.47 -12.67
CA LEU A 97 -6.79 -16.85 -13.98
C LEU A 97 -5.31 -16.93 -14.37
N GLU A 98 -4.44 -17.46 -13.52
CA GLU A 98 -3.01 -17.65 -13.87
C GLU A 98 -2.85 -18.60 -15.06
N ASP A 99 -1.74 -18.43 -15.74
CA ASP A 99 -1.24 -19.34 -16.77
C ASP A 99 0.30 -19.51 -16.61
N GLU A 100 0.93 -20.20 -17.55
CA GLU A 100 2.37 -20.47 -17.52
C GLU A 100 3.26 -19.22 -17.53
N ASN A 101 2.72 -18.06 -17.92
CA ASN A 101 3.45 -16.80 -18.08
C ASN A 101 3.09 -15.77 -17.00
N THR A 102 2.10 -16.03 -16.15
CA THR A 102 1.58 -15.03 -15.22
C THR A 102 1.49 -15.53 -13.80
N ILE A 103 1.63 -14.62 -12.85
CA ILE A 103 1.48 -14.85 -11.41
C ILE A 103 0.49 -13.85 -10.82
N ALA A 104 -0.44 -14.34 -10.01
CA ALA A 104 -1.37 -13.51 -9.27
C ALA A 104 -0.66 -12.81 -8.09
N LYS A 105 -0.92 -11.52 -7.94
CA LYS A 105 -0.44 -10.68 -6.86
C LYS A 105 -1.61 -10.18 -6.02
N GLN A 106 -1.46 -10.25 -4.71
CA GLN A 106 -2.38 -9.62 -3.76
C GLN A 106 -1.74 -8.38 -3.17
N THR A 107 -2.51 -7.30 -3.06
CA THR A 107 -2.15 -6.06 -2.36
C THR A 107 -2.96 -5.96 -1.07
N VAL A 108 -2.31 -5.54 0.02
CA VAL A 108 -2.94 -5.29 1.32
C VAL A 108 -2.23 -4.12 2.00
N PRO A 109 -2.87 -3.34 2.87
CA PRO A 109 -2.13 -2.38 3.69
C PRO A 109 -1.05 -3.11 4.49
N SER A 110 0.08 -2.46 4.73
CA SER A 110 1.15 -3.04 5.55
C SER A 110 0.71 -3.23 7.01
N PRO A 111 1.37 -4.11 7.78
CA PRO A 111 1.19 -4.16 9.23
C PRO A 111 1.41 -2.80 9.89
N ALA A 112 2.41 -2.04 9.44
CA ALA A 112 2.68 -0.68 9.87
C ALA A 112 1.52 0.27 9.57
N GLN A 113 0.92 0.18 8.38
CA GLN A 113 -0.24 1.01 8.00
C GLN A 113 -1.46 0.70 8.86
N PHE A 114 -1.71 -0.58 9.13
CA PHE A 114 -2.80 -1.00 10.01
C PHE A 114 -2.60 -0.46 11.43
N TYR A 115 -1.42 -0.68 11.99
CA TYR A 115 -1.05 -0.19 13.31
C TYR A 115 -1.13 1.33 13.41
N ALA A 116 -0.57 2.04 12.43
CA ALA A 116 -0.55 3.49 12.41
C ALA A 116 -1.95 4.11 12.32
N TYR A 117 -2.88 3.46 11.64
CA TYR A 117 -4.26 3.93 11.56
C TYR A 117 -4.90 4.03 12.96
N PHE A 118 -4.75 2.99 13.78
CA PHE A 118 -5.36 2.92 15.12
C PHE A 118 -4.51 3.52 16.24
N THR A 119 -3.22 3.81 16.00
CA THR A 119 -2.34 4.50 16.95
C THR A 119 -2.06 5.96 16.55
N GLY A 120 -2.74 6.44 15.51
CA GLY A 120 -2.77 7.84 15.13
C GLY A 120 -3.39 8.72 16.23
N ALA A 121 -3.10 10.03 16.15
CA ALA A 121 -3.48 10.99 17.19
C ALA A 121 -4.98 10.99 17.56
N GLU A 122 -5.85 10.61 16.64
CA GLU A 122 -7.31 10.63 16.83
C GLU A 122 -7.87 9.35 17.46
N LEU A 123 -7.22 8.19 17.26
CA LEU A 123 -7.75 6.87 17.65
C LEU A 123 -6.94 6.18 18.76
N LEU A 124 -5.80 6.72 19.15
CA LEU A 124 -4.91 6.11 20.13
C LEU A 124 -5.60 5.82 21.46
N ASP A 125 -6.36 6.79 21.99
CA ASP A 125 -7.02 6.61 23.29
C ASP A 125 -8.02 5.45 23.25
N THR A 126 -8.82 5.32 22.20
CA THR A 126 -9.76 4.21 22.01
C THR A 126 -9.03 2.87 21.90
N THR A 127 -7.90 2.84 21.19
CA THR A 127 -7.08 1.63 21.07
C THR A 127 -6.52 1.22 22.45
N LEU A 128 -6.04 2.17 23.24
CA LEU A 128 -5.51 1.92 24.58
C LEU A 128 -6.61 1.49 25.58
N GLU A 129 -7.84 1.98 25.45
CA GLU A 129 -8.97 1.48 26.23
C GLU A 129 -9.21 -0.02 26.03
N ILE A 130 -8.98 -0.54 24.81
CA ILE A 130 -9.21 -1.95 24.44
C ILE A 130 -7.99 -2.80 24.79
N TYR A 131 -6.78 -2.32 24.50
CA TYR A 131 -5.55 -3.11 24.59
C TYR A 131 -4.72 -2.86 25.85
N GLY A 132 -4.88 -1.70 26.48
CA GLY A 132 -4.09 -1.27 27.62
C GLY A 132 -2.73 -0.68 27.23
N THR A 133 -2.06 -1.23 26.23
CA THR A 133 -0.76 -0.72 25.72
C THR A 133 -0.67 -0.83 24.21
N GLU A 134 0.21 -0.02 23.60
CA GLU A 134 0.50 -0.09 22.16
C GLU A 134 1.20 -1.42 21.80
N GLU A 135 2.03 -1.96 22.68
CA GLU A 135 2.74 -3.23 22.48
C GLU A 135 1.75 -4.42 22.38
N ALA A 136 0.73 -4.46 23.24
CA ALA A 136 -0.29 -5.52 23.19
C ALA A 136 -1.10 -5.46 21.87
N PHE A 137 -1.35 -4.26 21.35
CA PHE A 137 -1.96 -4.10 20.03
C PHE A 137 -1.02 -4.54 18.91
N ALA A 138 0.25 -4.16 18.98
CA ALA A 138 1.27 -4.55 18.00
C ALA A 138 1.40 -6.09 17.90
N GLU A 139 1.37 -6.81 19.03
CA GLU A 139 1.42 -8.27 19.06
C GLU A 139 0.21 -8.90 18.33
N ASP A 140 -1.00 -8.37 18.54
CA ASP A 140 -2.20 -8.86 17.85
C ASP A 140 -2.18 -8.51 16.35
N VAL A 141 -1.62 -7.36 15.94
CA VAL A 141 -1.40 -7.03 14.52
C VAL A 141 -0.46 -8.04 13.87
N ILE A 142 0.70 -8.32 14.46
CA ILE A 142 1.66 -9.30 13.95
C ILE A 142 0.99 -10.67 13.80
N LYS A 143 0.32 -11.14 14.85
CA LYS A 143 -0.40 -12.42 14.86
C LYS A 143 -1.46 -12.49 13.74
N SER A 144 -2.32 -11.48 13.65
CA SER A 144 -3.42 -11.46 12.68
C SER A 144 -2.93 -11.41 11.24
N TYR A 145 -1.83 -10.69 10.98
CA TYR A 145 -1.20 -10.70 9.66
C TYR A 145 -0.51 -12.03 9.35
N GLY A 146 0.12 -12.67 10.33
CA GLY A 146 0.68 -14.02 10.17
C GLY A 146 -0.39 -15.02 9.78
N GLU A 147 -1.52 -15.05 10.51
CA GLU A 147 -2.68 -15.90 10.21
C GLU A 147 -3.24 -15.62 8.80
N PHE A 148 -3.37 -14.36 8.40
CA PHE A 148 -3.81 -13.99 7.06
C PHE A 148 -2.82 -14.46 5.97
N ILE A 149 -1.52 -14.30 6.21
CA ILE A 149 -0.48 -14.76 5.28
C ILE A 149 -0.53 -16.27 5.12
N ASP A 150 -0.71 -17.02 6.19
CA ASP A 150 -0.87 -18.48 6.14
C ASP A 150 -2.08 -18.89 5.28
N GLU A 151 -3.23 -18.23 5.45
CA GLU A 151 -4.43 -18.52 4.67
C GLU A 151 -4.24 -18.20 3.18
N ILE A 152 -3.68 -17.03 2.85
CA ILE A 152 -3.53 -16.64 1.45
C ILE A 152 -2.40 -17.43 0.77
N TYR A 153 -1.34 -17.79 1.52
CA TYR A 153 -0.28 -18.68 1.04
C TYR A 153 -0.82 -20.08 0.75
N ALA A 154 -1.65 -20.63 1.62
CA ALA A 154 -2.36 -21.90 1.40
C ALA A 154 -3.30 -21.84 0.18
N ALA A 155 -3.87 -20.66 -0.11
CA ALA A 155 -4.64 -20.42 -1.34
C ALA A 155 -3.76 -20.31 -2.59
N GLY A 156 -2.44 -20.40 -2.48
CA GLY A 156 -1.47 -20.40 -3.58
C GLY A 156 -0.80 -19.05 -3.86
N CYS A 157 -0.91 -18.06 -2.97
CA CYS A 157 -0.22 -16.79 -3.12
C CYS A 157 1.30 -16.97 -3.00
N ARG A 158 2.04 -16.35 -3.95
CA ARG A 158 3.50 -16.29 -3.94
C ARG A 158 4.03 -14.88 -4.22
N ASN A 159 3.12 -13.91 -4.35
CA ASN A 159 3.45 -12.51 -4.56
C ASN A 159 2.47 -11.62 -3.79
N LEU A 160 2.94 -11.07 -2.69
CA LEU A 160 2.18 -10.18 -1.81
C LEU A 160 2.81 -8.78 -1.84
N GLN A 161 1.99 -7.75 -1.85
CA GLN A 161 2.45 -6.38 -1.70
C GLN A 161 1.84 -5.74 -0.46
N PHE A 162 2.69 -5.16 0.37
CA PHE A 162 2.31 -4.23 1.42
C PHE A 162 2.19 -2.83 0.86
N ASP A 163 1.03 -2.20 0.99
CA ASP A 163 0.84 -0.79 0.68
C ASP A 163 1.07 0.01 1.97
N ASP A 164 2.19 0.72 2.03
CA ASP A 164 2.73 1.36 3.23
C ASP A 164 2.80 2.88 3.09
N CYS A 165 1.64 3.53 3.17
CA CYS A 165 1.54 4.98 3.09
C CYS A 165 2.08 5.69 4.33
N VAL A 166 2.33 4.97 5.43
CA VAL A 166 2.90 5.55 6.67
C VAL A 166 4.23 6.22 6.39
N TRP A 167 5.15 5.51 5.73
CA TRP A 167 6.45 6.07 5.37
C TRP A 167 6.32 7.30 4.48
N GLY A 168 5.34 7.31 3.56
CA GLY A 168 5.01 8.48 2.74
C GLY A 168 4.58 9.70 3.56
N GLY A 169 3.86 9.49 4.67
CA GLY A 169 3.51 10.54 5.62
C GLY A 169 4.71 11.03 6.46
N LEU A 170 5.57 10.10 6.86
CA LEU A 170 6.72 10.36 7.74
C LEU A 170 7.88 11.10 7.08
N VAL A 171 7.95 11.15 5.74
CA VAL A 171 8.96 11.97 5.02
C VAL A 171 8.75 13.48 5.25
N ASN A 172 7.53 13.89 5.60
CA ASN A 172 7.21 15.28 5.91
C ASN A 172 7.13 15.48 7.44
N PRO A 173 8.08 16.21 8.07
CA PRO A 173 8.13 16.35 9.53
C PRO A 173 6.86 16.96 10.16
N LYS A 174 6.18 17.89 9.46
CA LYS A 174 4.94 18.49 9.97
C LYS A 174 3.79 17.50 9.92
N LEU A 175 3.68 16.78 8.81
CA LEU A 175 2.65 15.77 8.62
C LEU A 175 2.86 14.60 9.58
N ALA A 176 4.10 14.15 9.76
CA ALA A 176 4.44 13.10 10.72
C ALA A 176 3.94 13.44 12.14
N VAL A 177 4.14 14.68 12.59
CA VAL A 177 3.62 15.14 13.90
C VAL A 177 2.09 15.18 13.91
N ALA A 178 1.46 15.64 12.84
CA ALA A 178 0.00 15.71 12.77
C ALA A 178 -0.64 14.31 12.81
N LEU A 179 -0.07 13.36 12.09
CA LEU A 179 -0.58 11.97 12.02
C LEU A 179 -0.38 11.19 13.31
N THR A 180 0.80 11.33 13.93
CA THR A 180 1.19 10.47 15.05
C THR A 180 1.01 11.13 16.43
N GLY A 181 0.87 12.44 16.49
CA GLY A 181 0.95 13.21 17.75
C GLY A 181 2.35 13.22 18.39
N ARG A 182 3.35 12.57 17.78
CA ARG A 182 4.70 12.35 18.34
C ARG A 182 5.72 13.33 17.76
N ARG A 183 6.77 13.65 18.56
CA ARG A 183 7.84 14.58 18.17
C ARG A 183 9.20 14.11 18.70
N GLY A 184 10.28 14.53 18.03
CA GLY A 184 11.65 14.28 18.48
C GLY A 184 11.91 12.78 18.66
N GLU A 185 12.49 12.40 19.80
CA GLU A 185 12.85 11.00 20.10
C GLU A 185 11.64 10.06 20.04
N ALA A 186 10.46 10.49 20.52
CA ALA A 186 9.26 9.67 20.47
C ALA A 186 8.80 9.36 19.02
N LEU A 187 9.03 10.27 18.07
CA LEU A 187 8.77 10.02 16.66
C LEU A 187 9.78 9.05 16.05
N GLU A 188 11.06 9.16 16.42
CA GLU A 188 12.10 8.24 15.95
C GLU A 188 11.88 6.81 16.50
N GLU A 189 11.49 6.66 17.77
CA GLU A 189 11.11 5.37 18.33
C GLU A 189 9.86 4.79 17.63
N TYR A 190 8.87 5.62 17.33
CA TYR A 190 7.70 5.19 16.57
C TYR A 190 8.07 4.64 15.17
N LYS A 191 9.00 5.29 14.45
CA LYS A 191 9.51 4.78 13.17
C LYS A 191 10.13 3.38 13.31
N LYS A 192 10.85 3.12 14.40
CA LYS A 192 11.42 1.80 14.69
C LYS A 192 10.34 0.76 14.98
N VAL A 193 9.28 1.14 15.71
CA VAL A 193 8.15 0.24 15.99
C VAL A 193 7.46 -0.19 14.70
N ILE A 194 7.12 0.74 13.81
CA ILE A 194 6.44 0.40 12.55
C ILE A 194 7.34 -0.45 11.63
N LEU A 195 8.64 -0.17 11.59
CA LEU A 195 9.59 -1.01 10.88
C LEU A 195 9.64 -2.44 11.45
N ALA A 196 9.72 -2.55 12.77
CA ALA A 196 9.76 -3.84 13.45
C ALA A 196 8.50 -4.68 13.20
N LEU A 197 7.32 -4.04 13.11
CA LEU A 197 6.06 -4.71 12.75
C LEU A 197 6.14 -5.34 11.37
N ASN A 198 6.52 -4.56 10.36
CA ASN A 198 6.67 -5.07 8.99
C ASN A 198 7.70 -6.20 8.94
N ASN A 199 8.88 -5.99 9.50
CA ASN A 199 9.96 -6.96 9.49
C ASN A 199 9.57 -8.28 10.18
N LYS A 200 8.88 -8.20 11.32
CA LYS A 200 8.47 -9.38 12.06
C LYS A 200 7.51 -10.25 11.24
N VAL A 201 6.54 -9.63 10.57
CA VAL A 201 5.60 -10.34 9.69
C VAL A 201 6.31 -10.93 8.48
N VAL A 202 7.27 -10.21 7.89
CA VAL A 202 8.06 -10.71 6.75
C VAL A 202 8.97 -11.88 7.15
N GLU A 203 9.60 -11.82 8.32
CA GLU A 203 10.49 -12.86 8.83
C GLU A 203 9.76 -14.18 9.15
N GLU A 204 8.50 -14.09 9.58
CA GLU A 204 7.66 -15.25 9.89
C GLU A 204 6.96 -15.84 8.65
N ALA A 205 6.94 -15.10 7.54
CA ALA A 205 6.30 -15.54 6.30
C ALA A 205 7.07 -16.71 5.63
N PRO A 206 6.37 -17.56 4.84
CA PRO A 206 7.01 -18.61 4.06
C PRO A 206 8.14 -18.07 3.15
N ALA A 207 9.28 -18.76 3.13
CA ALA A 207 10.49 -18.28 2.47
C ALA A 207 10.37 -18.11 0.93
N ASP A 208 9.42 -18.77 0.29
CA ASP A 208 9.13 -18.64 -1.14
C ASP A 208 7.97 -17.66 -1.44
N LEU A 209 7.45 -16.97 -0.42
CA LEU A 209 6.53 -15.86 -0.61
C LEU A 209 7.33 -14.57 -0.86
N THR A 210 7.21 -14.00 -2.05
CA THR A 210 7.76 -12.68 -2.35
C THR A 210 6.87 -11.62 -1.70
N ILE A 211 7.45 -10.81 -0.80
CA ILE A 211 6.79 -9.68 -0.17
C ILE A 211 7.46 -8.39 -0.62
N ASN A 212 6.69 -7.51 -1.21
CA ASN A 212 7.12 -6.20 -1.69
C ASN A 212 6.42 -5.09 -0.90
N THR A 213 6.96 -3.88 -0.90
CA THR A 213 6.29 -2.72 -0.29
C THR A 213 6.11 -1.59 -1.29
N HIS A 214 4.96 -0.91 -1.23
CA HIS A 214 4.70 0.32 -1.96
C HIS A 214 4.59 1.49 -0.99
N VAL A 215 5.45 2.48 -1.16
CA VAL A 215 5.45 3.70 -0.36
C VAL A 215 4.68 4.78 -1.09
N CYS A 216 3.38 4.84 -0.83
CA CYS A 216 2.47 5.79 -1.45
C CYS A 216 2.57 7.17 -0.81
N ARG A 217 2.31 8.20 -1.61
CA ARG A 217 2.23 9.60 -1.18
C ARG A 217 0.84 10.19 -1.33
N GLY A 218 -0.14 9.34 -1.59
CA GLY A 218 -1.52 9.72 -1.82
C GLY A 218 -1.85 9.91 -3.30
N ASN A 219 -3.03 9.45 -3.68
CA ASN A 219 -3.54 9.54 -5.04
C ASN A 219 -5.07 9.64 -5.02
N TYR A 220 -5.56 10.88 -5.07
CA TYR A 220 -6.99 11.19 -5.05
C TYR A 220 -7.26 12.38 -5.95
N HIS A 221 -8.12 12.23 -6.98
CA HIS A 221 -8.45 13.28 -7.95
C HIS A 221 -7.23 14.02 -8.51
N SER A 222 -6.17 13.28 -8.87
CA SER A 222 -4.88 13.83 -9.31
C SER A 222 -4.13 14.66 -8.27
N THR A 223 -4.54 14.65 -7.00
CA THR A 223 -3.86 15.30 -5.88
C THR A 223 -3.00 14.31 -5.10
N PHE A 224 -2.25 14.80 -4.11
CA PHE A 224 -1.40 14.00 -3.25
C PHE A 224 -1.65 14.32 -1.76
N PHE A 225 -1.30 13.38 -0.90
CA PHE A 225 -1.42 13.52 0.56
C PHE A 225 -0.14 14.06 1.20
N SER A 226 1.04 13.64 0.70
CA SER A 226 2.32 14.02 1.28
C SER A 226 3.36 14.39 0.22
N SER A 227 4.31 15.22 0.65
CA SER A 227 5.44 15.70 -0.14
C SER A 227 6.69 15.75 0.76
N GLY A 228 7.84 15.33 0.24
CA GLY A 228 9.11 15.29 0.93
C GLY A 228 10.06 14.25 0.32
N ALA A 229 11.36 14.48 0.38
CA ALA A 229 12.36 13.50 -0.04
C ALA A 229 12.42 12.31 0.93
N TYR A 230 12.89 11.16 0.46
CA TYR A 230 13.02 9.94 1.29
C TYR A 230 14.14 10.02 2.34
N ASP A 231 14.99 11.07 2.30
CA ASP A 231 16.17 11.21 3.18
C ASP A 231 15.85 11.00 4.67
N GLY A 232 14.72 11.53 5.15
CA GLY A 232 14.32 11.46 6.56
C GLY A 232 13.87 10.07 7.05
N VAL A 233 13.72 9.09 6.14
CA VAL A 233 13.29 7.73 6.46
C VAL A 233 14.21 6.66 5.87
N ALA A 234 15.17 7.04 5.03
CA ALA A 234 15.96 6.14 4.21
C ALA A 234 16.80 5.14 5.02
N ASP A 235 17.37 5.55 6.14
CA ASP A 235 18.21 4.69 6.97
C ASP A 235 17.42 3.49 7.52
N LEU A 236 16.19 3.72 7.96
CA LEU A 236 15.29 2.65 8.42
C LEU A 236 14.64 1.93 7.25
N LEU A 237 13.89 2.66 6.41
CA LEU A 237 13.10 2.08 5.32
C LEU A 237 13.96 1.29 4.33
N PHE A 238 15.03 1.89 3.80
CA PHE A 238 15.86 1.22 2.78
C PHE A 238 16.99 0.39 3.38
N GLY A 239 17.49 0.80 4.55
CA GLY A 239 18.60 0.14 5.22
C GLY A 239 18.19 -1.14 5.96
N GLU A 240 17.00 -1.17 6.55
CA GLU A 240 16.65 -2.18 7.54
C GLU A 240 15.35 -2.96 7.24
N GLU A 241 14.47 -2.51 6.32
CA GLU A 241 13.25 -3.26 6.02
C GLU A 241 13.53 -4.52 5.18
N ASN A 242 12.92 -5.65 5.54
CA ASN A 242 13.23 -6.98 5.01
C ASN A 242 12.38 -7.39 3.78
N VAL A 243 11.90 -6.44 2.97
CA VAL A 243 11.13 -6.73 1.76
C VAL A 243 12.00 -7.09 0.56
N ASN A 244 11.40 -7.71 -0.46
CA ASN A 244 12.08 -8.09 -1.69
C ASN A 244 12.20 -6.94 -2.69
N ALA A 245 11.23 -6.03 -2.72
CA ALA A 245 11.23 -4.87 -3.62
C ALA A 245 10.49 -3.68 -3.02
N TYR A 246 10.92 -2.49 -3.45
CA TYR A 246 10.27 -1.22 -3.16
C TYR A 246 9.60 -0.67 -4.42
N TYR A 247 8.33 -0.31 -4.33
CA TYR A 247 7.60 0.49 -5.31
C TYR A 247 7.56 1.93 -4.81
N LEU A 248 8.29 2.83 -5.46
CA LEU A 248 8.54 4.19 -4.97
C LEU A 248 8.03 5.23 -5.96
N GLU A 249 7.38 6.27 -5.44
CA GLU A 249 6.93 7.39 -6.23
C GLU A 249 8.09 8.36 -6.49
N TYR A 250 8.41 8.55 -7.78
CA TYR A 250 9.44 9.47 -8.27
C TYR A 250 8.99 10.22 -9.53
N ASP A 251 7.70 10.43 -9.69
CA ASP A 251 7.09 11.04 -10.88
C ASP A 251 7.37 12.54 -11.03
N ASP A 252 7.60 13.24 -9.91
CA ASP A 252 7.88 14.67 -9.91
C ASP A 252 8.85 15.11 -8.77
N GLU A 253 9.00 16.42 -8.61
CA GLU A 253 9.93 17.04 -7.64
C GLU A 253 9.55 16.79 -6.18
N ARG A 254 8.29 16.41 -5.87
CA ARG A 254 7.83 16.11 -4.50
C ARG A 254 8.69 15.05 -3.80
N SER A 255 9.18 14.10 -4.57
CA SER A 255 9.89 12.93 -4.05
C SER A 255 11.37 13.18 -3.82
N GLY A 256 11.90 14.33 -4.22
CA GLY A 256 13.34 14.62 -4.16
C GLY A 256 14.14 13.80 -5.19
N GLY A 257 15.43 13.67 -4.93
CA GLY A 257 16.36 12.92 -5.78
C GLY A 257 16.53 11.46 -5.37
N PHE A 258 17.35 10.71 -6.14
CA PHE A 258 17.58 9.28 -5.96
C PHE A 258 18.68 8.93 -4.94
N ALA A 259 19.37 9.93 -4.36
CA ALA A 259 20.46 9.69 -3.39
C ALA A 259 20.07 8.77 -2.21
N PRO A 260 18.85 8.85 -1.65
CA PRO A 260 18.41 7.92 -0.59
C PRO A 260 18.46 6.44 -0.97
N LEU A 261 18.35 6.09 -2.26
CA LEU A 261 18.43 4.72 -2.73
C LEU A 261 19.79 4.06 -2.46
N ALA A 262 20.84 4.84 -2.22
CA ALA A 262 22.15 4.33 -1.79
C ALA A 262 22.10 3.59 -0.44
N LYS A 263 21.04 3.75 0.34
CA LYS A 263 20.82 3.06 1.61
C LYS A 263 20.23 1.66 1.44
N ILE A 264 19.78 1.30 0.25
CA ILE A 264 19.20 -0.02 -0.01
C ILE A 264 20.27 -1.11 0.21
N THR A 265 19.93 -2.07 1.07
CA THR A 265 20.81 -3.20 1.41
C THR A 265 20.40 -4.47 0.68
N GLY A 266 21.35 -5.37 0.47
CA GLY A 266 21.12 -6.65 -0.19
C GLY A 266 20.82 -6.52 -1.69
N ASN A 267 20.12 -7.51 -2.25
CA ASN A 267 19.78 -7.56 -3.68
C ASN A 267 18.29 -7.21 -3.91
N LYS A 268 17.81 -6.16 -3.22
CA LYS A 268 16.42 -5.72 -3.33
C LYS A 268 16.19 -5.02 -4.67
N LYS A 269 14.98 -5.16 -5.19
CA LYS A 269 14.55 -4.49 -6.41
C LYS A 269 13.92 -3.14 -6.10
N VAL A 270 14.03 -2.21 -7.05
CA VAL A 270 13.39 -0.89 -6.97
C VAL A 270 12.54 -0.68 -8.20
N VAL A 271 11.26 -0.51 -7.99
CA VAL A 271 10.29 -0.16 -9.04
C VAL A 271 10.11 1.35 -8.99
N LEU A 272 10.68 2.02 -10.00
CA LEU A 272 10.65 3.48 -10.12
C LEU A 272 9.32 3.93 -10.71
N GLY A 273 8.49 4.54 -9.90
CA GLY A 273 7.24 5.16 -10.31
C GLY A 273 7.50 6.51 -10.99
N LEU A 274 7.88 6.48 -12.26
CA LEU A 274 8.25 7.67 -13.03
C LEU A 274 7.12 8.20 -13.93
N VAL A 275 6.04 7.43 -14.08
CA VAL A 275 4.87 7.85 -14.86
C VAL A 275 3.84 8.41 -13.91
N THR A 276 3.48 9.69 -14.09
CA THR A 276 2.57 10.39 -13.16
C THR A 276 1.10 10.06 -13.42
N THR A 277 0.32 10.00 -12.34
CA THR A 277 -1.16 10.03 -12.39
C THR A 277 -1.72 11.43 -12.10
N LYS A 278 -0.85 12.43 -11.87
CA LYS A 278 -1.25 13.78 -11.42
C LYS A 278 -1.57 14.74 -12.56
N THR A 279 -1.10 14.44 -13.76
CA THR A 279 -1.33 15.29 -14.95
C THR A 279 -1.62 14.44 -16.18
N PRO A 280 -2.41 14.93 -17.16
CA PRO A 280 -2.68 14.21 -18.40
C PRO A 280 -1.54 14.24 -19.41
N LYS A 281 -0.43 14.94 -19.11
CA LYS A 281 0.71 15.05 -20.00
C LYS A 281 1.50 13.74 -20.02
N LEU A 282 1.70 13.20 -21.23
CA LEU A 282 2.58 12.03 -21.39
C LEU A 282 4.04 12.43 -21.13
N GLU A 283 4.76 11.55 -20.45
CA GLU A 283 6.18 11.71 -20.20
C GLU A 283 6.98 11.63 -21.50
N ASP A 284 8.04 12.47 -21.58
CA ASP A 284 9.02 12.32 -22.65
C ASP A 284 9.91 11.09 -22.39
N LYS A 285 9.98 10.19 -23.37
CA LYS A 285 10.77 8.96 -23.29
C LYS A 285 12.23 9.20 -22.89
N GLN A 286 12.85 10.27 -23.41
CA GLN A 286 14.26 10.55 -23.11
C GLN A 286 14.43 11.04 -21.68
N SER A 287 13.47 11.78 -21.17
CA SER A 287 13.44 12.21 -19.76
C SER A 287 13.31 11.01 -18.82
N VAL A 288 12.43 10.06 -19.11
CA VAL A 288 12.31 8.82 -18.33
C VAL A 288 13.61 8.01 -18.34
N ILE A 289 14.23 7.85 -19.53
CA ILE A 289 15.52 7.16 -19.66
C ILE A 289 16.63 7.87 -18.87
N ALA A 290 16.67 9.20 -18.89
CA ALA A 290 17.64 9.98 -18.13
C ALA A 290 17.48 9.75 -16.62
N ARG A 291 16.25 9.72 -16.11
CA ARG A 291 15.93 9.44 -14.71
C ARG A 291 16.30 8.01 -14.28
N ILE A 292 16.06 7.02 -15.13
CA ILE A 292 16.51 5.64 -14.87
C ILE A 292 18.05 5.59 -14.79
N LYS A 293 18.76 6.26 -15.70
CA LYS A 293 20.23 6.35 -15.65
C LYS A 293 20.75 7.09 -14.42
N GLU A 294 20.00 8.06 -13.92
CA GLU A 294 20.36 8.73 -12.67
C GLU A 294 20.19 7.79 -11.48
N ALA A 295 19.07 7.07 -11.37
CA ALA A 295 18.83 6.07 -10.32
C ALA A 295 19.85 4.92 -10.36
N SER A 296 20.32 4.53 -11.56
CA SER A 296 21.32 3.47 -11.72
C SER A 296 22.72 3.79 -11.15
N LYS A 297 22.94 5.04 -10.71
CA LYS A 297 24.15 5.41 -9.95
C LYS A 297 24.11 4.87 -8.50
N TYR A 298 22.94 4.52 -8.00
CA TYR A 298 22.71 4.12 -6.62
C TYR A 298 22.26 2.66 -6.49
N VAL A 299 21.54 2.14 -7.49
CA VAL A 299 21.03 0.77 -7.54
C VAL A 299 21.42 0.15 -8.87
N PRO A 300 21.95 -1.08 -8.92
CA PRO A 300 22.29 -1.77 -10.16
C PRO A 300 21.10 -1.79 -11.14
N LEU A 301 21.39 -1.56 -12.43
CA LEU A 301 20.33 -1.42 -13.46
C LEU A 301 19.44 -2.66 -13.57
N GLU A 302 20.00 -3.84 -13.35
CA GLU A 302 19.28 -5.12 -13.32
C GLU A 302 18.26 -5.24 -12.16
N ASN A 303 18.38 -4.40 -11.15
CA ASN A 303 17.45 -4.31 -10.04
C ASN A 303 16.44 -3.15 -10.18
N LEU A 304 16.51 -2.38 -11.27
CA LEU A 304 15.59 -1.27 -11.52
C LEU A 304 14.45 -1.70 -12.45
N TYR A 305 13.26 -1.33 -12.08
CA TYR A 305 12.02 -1.53 -12.84
C TYR A 305 11.28 -0.20 -13.02
N LEU A 306 10.38 -0.13 -13.98
CA LEU A 306 9.58 1.07 -14.28
C LEU A 306 8.10 0.78 -14.03
N SER A 307 7.42 1.73 -13.40
CA SER A 307 5.96 1.70 -13.22
C SER A 307 5.35 3.11 -13.23
N PRO A 308 4.02 3.23 -13.25
CA PRO A 308 3.33 4.41 -12.74
C PRO A 308 3.69 4.66 -11.28
N GLN A 309 3.56 5.92 -10.83
CA GLN A 309 3.91 6.29 -9.45
C GLN A 309 2.98 5.64 -8.43
N CYS A 310 1.70 5.45 -8.77
CA CYS A 310 0.68 4.80 -7.96
C CYS A 310 -0.34 4.14 -8.89
N GLY A 311 -1.37 3.49 -8.35
CA GLY A 311 -2.48 2.97 -9.12
C GLY A 311 -3.30 4.08 -9.80
N PHE A 312 -4.01 3.73 -10.86
CA PHE A 312 -5.02 4.59 -11.48
C PHE A 312 -6.38 4.35 -10.82
N CYS A 313 -7.21 5.40 -10.67
CA CYS A 313 -8.59 5.33 -10.17
C CYS A 313 -8.77 4.70 -8.77
N LEU A 314 -7.83 4.89 -7.85
CA LEU A 314 -7.84 4.22 -6.54
C LEU A 314 -8.88 4.74 -5.54
N LEU A 315 -9.38 5.95 -5.70
CA LEU A 315 -10.42 6.53 -4.84
C LEU A 315 -11.41 7.28 -5.72
N TYR A 316 -12.43 6.57 -6.23
CA TYR A 316 -13.50 7.12 -7.05
C TYR A 316 -13.04 8.23 -8.00
N THR A 317 -12.43 7.80 -9.10
CA THR A 317 -12.22 8.60 -10.29
C THR A 317 -11.24 9.76 -10.16
N SER A 318 -10.04 9.55 -10.58
CA SER A 318 -9.39 10.60 -11.34
C SER A 318 -10.02 10.62 -12.74
N PRO A 319 -10.70 11.67 -13.17
CA PRO A 319 -11.12 11.81 -14.56
C PRO A 319 -9.93 12.20 -15.44
N SER A 320 -8.76 11.62 -15.17
CA SER A 320 -7.60 11.82 -16.02
C SER A 320 -7.90 11.24 -17.39
N PRO A 321 -7.58 11.94 -18.50
CA PRO A 321 -7.65 11.35 -19.83
C PRO A 321 -6.86 10.04 -19.99
N ARG A 322 -5.94 9.76 -19.06
CA ARG A 322 -5.19 8.49 -18.99
C ARG A 322 -6.03 7.33 -18.48
N ASP A 323 -7.03 7.60 -17.63
CA ASP A 323 -7.90 6.58 -17.07
C ASP A 323 -8.96 6.09 -18.08
N CYS A 324 -9.09 6.80 -19.18
CA CYS A 324 -10.08 6.54 -20.25
C CYS A 324 -9.45 5.96 -21.53
N SER A 325 -8.14 5.68 -21.53
CA SER A 325 -7.42 5.20 -22.73
C SER A 325 -7.04 3.74 -22.68
#